data_f136654dd2ce63b4a3fa1cee5e898e04
#
_entry.id   f136654dd2ce63b4a3fa1cee5e898e04
#
_cell.length_a   1.000
_cell.length_b   1.000
_cell.length_c   1.000
_cell.angle_alpha   90.00
_cell.angle_beta   90.00
_cell.angle_gamma   90.00
#
_symmetry.space_group_name_H-M   'P 1'
#
loop_
_entity.id
_entity.type
_entity.pdbx_description
1 polymer ?
#
loop_
_entity_poly.entity_id
_entity_poly.type
_entity_poly.pdbx_seq_one_letter_code
_entity_poly.pdbx_strand_id
1 'polypeptide(L)'
;MFKVTFAFENGSTVEAFANAGDNLLEVARGANVAIDAPCSGNGACGKCRVQLKGGELDSKKTLHISDEEYNAGWRLACMSKITADVEVLVPDIASAYKSRMKVADLSSKEEIAIFEKAKHEVESAGIELTNSLDVIEVHMEEPSLDDT
;
A
#
# COMPACT_ATOMS: atom_id res chain seq x y z
N MET A 1 -19.47 -19.06 -11.50
CA MET A 1 -18.48 -18.78 -10.44
C MET A 1 -17.17 -18.53 -11.15
N PHE A 2 -16.55 -17.40 -10.94
CA PHE A 2 -15.33 -16.97 -11.60
C PHE A 2 -14.15 -17.02 -10.63
N LYS A 3 -12.97 -17.31 -11.16
CA LYS A 3 -11.72 -17.30 -10.41
C LYS A 3 -11.14 -15.89 -10.38
N VAL A 4 -10.81 -15.40 -9.19
CA VAL A 4 -10.16 -14.11 -8.97
C VAL A 4 -8.78 -14.37 -8.38
N THR A 5 -7.74 -13.97 -9.08
CA THR A 5 -6.36 -14.11 -8.62
C THR A 5 -5.84 -12.73 -8.21
N PHE A 6 -5.52 -12.57 -6.94
CA PHE A 6 -4.85 -11.38 -6.41
C PHE A 6 -3.35 -11.66 -6.38
N ALA A 7 -2.60 -10.98 -7.22
CA ALA A 7 -1.13 -11.02 -7.24
C ALA A 7 -0.57 -9.85 -6.45
N PHE A 8 0.55 -10.05 -5.77
CA PHE A 8 1.24 -9.02 -5.00
C PHE A 8 2.63 -8.75 -5.58
N GLU A 9 3.18 -7.58 -5.29
CA GLU A 9 4.51 -7.16 -5.77
C GLU A 9 5.64 -8.09 -5.30
N ASN A 10 5.47 -8.76 -4.17
CA ASN A 10 6.42 -9.76 -3.66
C ASN A 10 6.35 -11.13 -4.36
N GLY A 11 5.50 -11.26 -5.39
CA GLY A 11 5.32 -12.49 -6.16
C GLY A 11 4.35 -13.51 -5.53
N SER A 12 3.77 -13.24 -4.36
CA SER A 12 2.73 -14.10 -3.78
C SER A 12 1.39 -13.89 -4.50
N THR A 13 0.52 -14.90 -4.44
CA THR A 13 -0.82 -14.85 -5.02
C THR A 13 -1.84 -15.42 -4.04
N VAL A 14 -3.04 -14.85 -4.05
CA VAL A 14 -4.21 -15.37 -3.34
C VAL A 14 -5.33 -15.59 -4.35
N GLU A 15 -5.93 -16.78 -4.32
CA GLU A 15 -7.04 -17.12 -5.19
C GLU A 15 -8.37 -17.08 -4.42
N ALA A 16 -9.37 -16.51 -5.04
CA ALA A 16 -10.74 -16.48 -4.54
C ALA A 16 -11.73 -16.83 -5.65
N PHE A 17 -12.95 -17.16 -5.25
CA PHE A 17 -14.05 -17.43 -6.19
C PHE A 17 -15.18 -16.45 -5.95
N ALA A 18 -15.75 -15.94 -7.02
CA ALA A 18 -16.80 -14.95 -7.01
C ALA A 18 -17.91 -15.26 -8.00
N ASN A 19 -19.07 -14.68 -7.81
CA ASN A 19 -20.16 -14.76 -8.77
C ASN A 19 -20.11 -13.56 -9.73
N ALA A 20 -20.82 -13.69 -10.85
CA ALA A 20 -20.98 -12.57 -11.76
C ALA A 20 -21.65 -11.39 -11.05
N GLY A 21 -21.04 -10.21 -11.14
CA GLY A 21 -21.54 -8.98 -10.56
C GLY A 21 -21.08 -8.71 -9.12
N ASP A 22 -20.35 -9.64 -8.49
CA ASP A 22 -19.74 -9.41 -7.18
C ASP A 22 -18.72 -8.27 -7.24
N ASN A 23 -18.66 -7.50 -6.16
CA ASN A 23 -17.73 -6.38 -6.05
C ASN A 23 -16.31 -6.87 -5.72
N LEU A 24 -15.32 -6.44 -6.51
CA LEU A 24 -13.94 -6.89 -6.35
C LEU A 24 -13.35 -6.59 -4.96
N LEU A 25 -13.70 -5.46 -4.36
CA LEU A 25 -13.23 -5.09 -3.01
C LEU A 25 -13.81 -6.03 -1.95
N GLU A 26 -15.09 -6.40 -2.06
CA GLU A 26 -15.73 -7.32 -1.13
C GLU A 26 -15.18 -8.75 -1.25
N VAL A 27 -14.89 -9.20 -2.47
CA VAL A 27 -14.23 -10.49 -2.72
C VAL A 27 -12.81 -10.49 -2.13
N ALA A 28 -12.07 -9.40 -2.28
CA ALA A 28 -10.75 -9.24 -1.66
C ALA A 28 -10.82 -9.33 -0.13
N ARG A 29 -11.79 -8.65 0.49
CA ARG A 29 -12.03 -8.73 1.95
C ARG A 29 -12.35 -10.14 2.41
N GLY A 30 -13.22 -10.83 1.69
CA GLY A 30 -13.57 -12.24 1.95
C GLY A 30 -12.38 -13.19 1.85
N ALA A 31 -11.42 -12.88 1.01
CA ALA A 31 -10.16 -13.63 0.82
C ALA A 31 -9.01 -13.16 1.74
N ASN A 32 -9.26 -12.27 2.71
CA ASN A 32 -8.25 -11.63 3.57
C ASN A 32 -7.16 -10.88 2.78
N VAL A 33 -7.50 -10.38 1.61
CA VAL A 33 -6.61 -9.52 0.81
C VAL A 33 -6.82 -8.07 1.23
N ALA A 34 -5.77 -7.46 1.77
CA ALA A 34 -5.80 -6.07 2.22
C ALA A 34 -5.70 -5.11 1.03
N ILE A 35 -6.79 -4.40 0.74
CA ILE A 35 -6.82 -3.28 -0.20
C ILE A 35 -7.19 -2.02 0.57
N ASP A 36 -6.39 -0.96 0.44
CA ASP A 36 -6.65 0.32 1.15
C ASP A 36 -7.94 0.97 0.64
N ALA A 37 -8.97 0.98 1.48
CA ALA A 37 -10.28 1.52 1.15
C ALA A 37 -10.89 2.31 2.33
N PRO A 38 -10.29 3.43 2.75
CA PRO A 38 -10.72 4.19 3.94
C PRO A 38 -12.13 4.78 3.81
N CYS A 39 -12.64 4.92 2.59
CA CYS A 39 -14.02 5.37 2.34
C CYS A 39 -15.04 4.23 2.39
N SER A 40 -14.68 3.05 2.89
CA SER A 40 -15.54 1.86 2.97
C SER A 40 -16.16 1.42 1.63
N GLY A 41 -15.53 1.77 0.52
CA GLY A 41 -15.97 1.33 -0.81
C GLY A 41 -16.89 2.31 -1.57
N ASN A 42 -17.06 3.54 -1.08
CA ASN A 42 -17.94 4.54 -1.70
C ASN A 42 -17.37 5.21 -2.96
N GLY A 43 -16.17 4.85 -3.40
CA GLY A 43 -15.53 5.45 -4.57
C GLY A 43 -14.98 6.86 -4.37
N ALA A 44 -15.11 7.44 -3.17
CA ALA A 44 -14.80 8.85 -2.91
C ALA A 44 -13.31 9.14 -2.72
N CYS A 45 -12.50 8.16 -2.27
CA CYS A 45 -11.11 8.41 -1.89
C CYS A 45 -10.07 8.05 -2.95
N GLY A 46 -10.43 7.22 -3.94
CA GLY A 46 -9.53 6.78 -5.02
C GLY A 46 -8.35 5.91 -4.57
N LYS A 47 -8.37 5.35 -3.34
CA LYS A 47 -7.22 4.64 -2.78
C LYS A 47 -7.20 3.13 -3.04
N CYS A 48 -8.36 2.51 -3.26
CA CYS A 48 -8.49 1.07 -3.53
C CYS A 48 -8.04 0.70 -4.95
N ARG A 49 -6.85 1.14 -5.33
CA ARG A 49 -6.29 0.96 -6.66
C ARG A 49 -5.74 -0.46 -6.82
N VAL A 50 -6.11 -1.10 -7.90
CA VAL A 50 -5.56 -2.38 -8.34
C VAL A 50 -5.23 -2.28 -9.82
N GLN A 51 -4.33 -3.10 -10.31
CA GLN A 51 -3.99 -3.13 -11.73
C GLN A 51 -4.45 -4.46 -12.34
N LEU A 52 -5.32 -4.40 -13.33
CA LEU A 52 -5.76 -5.55 -14.12
C LEU A 52 -4.59 -6.09 -14.94
N LYS A 53 -4.23 -7.35 -14.73
CA LYS A 53 -3.18 -8.07 -15.46
C LYS A 53 -3.75 -9.02 -16.49
N GLY A 54 -4.91 -9.60 -16.22
CA GLY A 54 -5.59 -10.50 -17.13
C GLY A 54 -7.09 -10.58 -16.82
N GLY A 55 -7.86 -10.98 -17.82
CA GLY A 55 -9.32 -11.07 -17.72
C GLY A 55 -10.05 -9.75 -17.96
N GLU A 56 -11.30 -9.67 -17.52
CA GLU A 56 -12.16 -8.52 -17.73
C GLU A 56 -12.94 -8.16 -16.47
N LEU A 57 -13.04 -6.86 -16.19
CA LEU A 57 -13.82 -6.29 -15.10
C LEU A 57 -14.79 -5.24 -15.65
N ASP A 58 -16.05 -5.30 -15.25
CA ASP A 58 -16.97 -4.17 -15.43
C ASP A 58 -16.62 -3.10 -14.39
N SER A 59 -15.91 -2.06 -14.82
CA SER A 59 -15.45 -0.99 -13.94
C SER A 59 -15.86 0.37 -14.47
N LYS A 60 -16.45 1.17 -13.59
CA LYS A 60 -16.78 2.55 -13.92
C LYS A 60 -15.53 3.41 -13.86
N LYS A 61 -15.34 4.23 -14.91
CA LYS A 61 -14.31 5.27 -14.92
C LYS A 61 -14.64 6.31 -13.86
N THR A 62 -13.64 6.72 -13.12
CA THR A 62 -13.76 7.68 -12.02
C THR A 62 -12.76 8.81 -12.19
N LEU A 63 -12.99 9.94 -11.54
CA LEU A 63 -12.07 11.09 -11.55
C LEU A 63 -10.71 10.81 -10.89
N HIS A 64 -10.60 9.68 -10.16
CA HIS A 64 -9.38 9.29 -9.45
C HIS A 64 -8.40 8.46 -10.29
N ILE A 65 -8.80 8.08 -11.51
CA ILE A 65 -7.99 7.32 -12.46
C ILE A 65 -8.00 8.08 -13.78
N SER A 66 -6.82 8.49 -14.25
CA SER A 66 -6.67 9.16 -15.54
C SER A 66 -6.94 8.19 -16.70
N ASP A 67 -7.11 8.72 -17.91
CA ASP A 67 -7.31 7.92 -19.10
C ASP A 67 -6.10 7.01 -19.39
N GLU A 68 -4.91 7.53 -19.15
CA GLU A 68 -3.65 6.80 -19.32
C GLU A 68 -3.55 5.64 -18.32
N GLU A 69 -3.86 5.90 -17.06
CA GLU A 69 -3.89 4.87 -16.02
C GLU A 69 -4.96 3.81 -16.29
N TYR A 70 -6.14 4.23 -16.74
CA TYR A 70 -7.21 3.30 -17.09
C TYR A 70 -6.80 2.37 -18.25
N ASN A 71 -6.13 2.92 -19.26
CA ASN A 71 -5.58 2.15 -20.38
C ASN A 71 -4.42 1.24 -19.95
N ALA A 72 -3.66 1.63 -18.93
CA ALA A 72 -2.62 0.82 -18.31
C ALA A 72 -3.17 -0.27 -17.36
N GLY A 73 -4.49 -0.42 -17.28
CA GLY A 73 -5.17 -1.45 -16.50
C GLY A 73 -5.53 -1.05 -15.07
N TRP A 74 -5.27 0.20 -14.64
CA TRP A 74 -5.62 0.63 -13.30
C TRP A 74 -7.14 0.72 -13.11
N ARG A 75 -7.62 0.22 -11.98
CA ARG A 75 -9.03 0.21 -11.60
C ARG A 75 -9.18 0.53 -10.11
N LEU A 76 -10.37 1.00 -9.72
CA LEU A 76 -10.76 1.05 -8.31
C LEU A 76 -11.52 -0.23 -7.95
N ALA A 77 -11.00 -1.00 -7.02
CA ALA A 77 -11.62 -2.27 -6.63
C ALA A 77 -13.08 -2.10 -6.18
N CYS A 78 -13.38 -1.02 -5.45
CA CYS A 78 -14.76 -0.75 -5.00
C CYS A 78 -15.74 -0.39 -6.13
N MET A 79 -15.24 0.03 -7.29
CA MET A 79 -16.05 0.41 -8.45
C MET A 79 -15.99 -0.63 -9.58
N SER A 80 -15.40 -1.80 -9.30
CA SER A 80 -15.21 -2.88 -10.26
C SER A 80 -16.05 -4.09 -9.88
N LYS A 81 -16.76 -4.64 -10.87
CA LYS A 81 -17.55 -5.87 -10.74
C LYS A 81 -16.91 -6.99 -11.55
N ILE A 82 -16.97 -8.19 -11.01
CA ILE A 82 -16.41 -9.39 -11.62
C ILE A 82 -17.39 -9.90 -12.68
N THR A 83 -16.91 -10.07 -13.91
CA THR A 83 -17.69 -10.55 -15.05
C THR A 83 -17.10 -11.81 -15.69
N ALA A 84 -15.83 -12.06 -15.44
CA ALA A 84 -15.07 -13.20 -15.95
C ALA A 84 -13.98 -13.60 -14.95
N ASP A 85 -13.20 -14.62 -15.28
CA ASP A 85 -11.95 -14.92 -14.56
C ASP A 85 -11.00 -13.73 -14.68
N VAL A 86 -10.40 -13.32 -13.57
CA VAL A 86 -9.61 -12.09 -13.52
C VAL A 86 -8.37 -12.26 -12.68
N GLU A 87 -7.28 -11.64 -13.15
CA GLU A 87 -6.04 -11.49 -12.41
C GLU A 87 -5.76 -10.00 -12.17
N VAL A 88 -5.60 -9.63 -10.93
CA VAL A 88 -5.32 -8.25 -10.51
C VAL A 88 -4.07 -8.19 -9.65
N LEU A 89 -3.20 -7.22 -9.94
CA LEU A 89 -2.09 -6.86 -9.07
C LEU A 89 -2.60 -5.92 -7.98
N VAL A 90 -2.39 -6.29 -6.74
CA VAL A 90 -2.63 -5.45 -5.57
C VAL A 90 -1.30 -4.80 -5.18
N PRO A 91 -1.16 -3.48 -5.32
CA PRO A 91 0.06 -2.78 -4.92
C PRO A 91 0.28 -2.92 -3.42
N ASP A 92 1.53 -2.99 -3.00
CA ASP A 92 1.85 -2.96 -1.57
C ASP A 92 1.45 -1.60 -1.00
N ILE A 93 0.60 -1.62 0.05
CA ILE A 93 0.18 -0.43 0.77
C ILE A 93 1.40 0.32 1.31
N ALA A 94 2.42 -0.40 1.76
CA ALA A 94 3.66 0.19 2.24
C ALA A 94 4.41 0.94 1.12
N SER A 95 4.43 0.43 -0.12
CA SER A 95 5.05 1.11 -1.26
C SER A 95 4.30 2.38 -1.67
N ALA A 96 2.97 2.37 -1.59
CA ALA A 96 2.14 3.54 -1.85
C ALA A 96 2.35 4.66 -0.80
N TYR A 97 2.64 4.30 0.45
CA TYR A 97 2.99 5.27 1.50
C TYR A 97 4.47 5.70 1.40
N LYS A 98 5.39 4.80 1.08
CA LYS A 98 6.81 5.13 0.84
C LYS A 98 6.99 6.15 -0.28
N SER A 99 6.18 6.10 -1.33
CA SER A 99 6.24 7.09 -2.41
C SER A 99 5.76 8.49 -2.00
N ARG A 100 4.96 8.61 -0.95
CA ARG A 100 4.45 9.89 -0.42
C ARG A 100 5.24 10.43 0.76
N MET A 101 5.74 9.56 1.60
CA MET A 101 6.74 9.89 2.60
C MET A 101 8.09 9.49 2.01
N LYS A 102 8.85 10.45 1.53
CA LYS A 102 10.28 10.26 1.30
C LYS A 102 10.94 10.03 2.66
N VAL A 103 10.73 8.86 3.21
CA VAL A 103 11.59 8.40 4.29
C VAL A 103 12.90 8.08 3.60
N ALA A 104 13.95 8.79 3.95
CA ALA A 104 15.30 8.51 3.47
C ALA A 104 15.59 7.03 3.74
N ASP A 105 15.72 6.24 2.70
CA ASP A 105 16.11 4.84 2.82
C ASP A 105 17.64 4.81 2.98
N LEU A 106 18.08 4.93 4.23
CA LEU A 106 19.52 4.89 4.58
C LEU A 106 20.18 3.53 4.25
N SER A 107 19.50 2.62 3.56
CA SER A 107 20.09 1.39 3.04
C SER A 107 20.73 1.57 1.65
N SER A 108 20.36 2.59 0.90
CA SER A 108 20.96 2.87 -0.42
C SER A 108 22.21 3.74 -0.29
N LYS A 109 23.28 3.37 -1.01
CA LYS A 109 24.55 4.12 -0.97
C LYS A 109 24.40 5.57 -1.46
N GLU A 110 23.48 5.78 -2.42
CA GLU A 110 23.22 7.11 -2.97
C GLU A 110 22.52 8.01 -1.96
N GLU A 111 21.55 7.50 -1.20
CA GLU A 111 20.86 8.29 -0.16
C GLU A 111 21.74 8.54 1.05
N ILE A 112 22.60 7.60 1.43
CA ILE A 112 23.61 7.81 2.47
C ILE A 112 24.53 8.97 2.07
N ALA A 113 25.02 9.00 0.82
CA ALA A 113 25.88 10.07 0.34
C ALA A 113 25.17 11.44 0.34
N ILE A 114 23.90 11.49 -0.02
CA ILE A 114 23.10 12.71 0.04
C ILE A 114 22.90 13.16 1.49
N PHE A 115 22.63 12.23 2.40
CA PHE A 115 22.48 12.52 3.83
C PHE A 115 23.79 13.06 4.44
N GLU A 116 24.92 12.41 4.18
CA GLU A 116 26.22 12.84 4.68
C GLU A 116 26.61 14.22 4.15
N LYS A 117 26.33 14.49 2.88
CA LYS A 117 26.54 15.81 2.29
C LYS A 117 25.69 16.89 2.98
N ALA A 118 24.40 16.63 3.16
CA ALA A 118 23.51 17.57 3.84
C ALA A 118 23.91 17.80 5.30
N LYS A 119 24.31 16.73 6.00
CA LYS A 119 24.85 16.82 7.37
C LYS A 119 26.08 17.71 7.43
N HIS A 120 27.05 17.51 6.55
CA HIS A 120 28.26 18.31 6.49
C HIS A 120 27.97 19.80 6.17
N GLU A 121 27.00 20.09 5.29
CA GLU A 121 26.57 21.45 4.99
C GLU A 121 25.98 22.16 6.22
N VAL A 122 25.15 21.45 7.00
CA VAL A 122 24.54 21.97 8.24
C VAL A 122 25.62 22.22 9.33
N GLU A 123 26.54 21.27 9.53
CA GLU A 123 27.64 21.40 10.47
C GLU A 123 28.60 22.55 10.09
N SER A 124 28.88 22.69 8.79
CA SER A 124 29.76 23.79 8.30
C SER A 124 29.10 25.17 8.42
N ALA A 125 27.76 25.22 8.45
CA ALA A 125 26.99 26.44 8.74
C ALA A 125 26.96 26.79 10.24
N GLY A 126 27.63 26.03 11.11
CA GLY A 126 27.74 26.28 12.56
C GLY A 126 26.45 25.88 13.33
N ILE A 127 25.63 25.03 12.75
CA ILE A 127 24.44 24.50 13.41
C ILE A 127 24.83 23.18 14.09
N GLU A 128 24.78 23.15 15.42
CA GLU A 128 24.98 21.92 16.16
C GLU A 128 23.74 21.00 16.01
N LEU A 129 23.99 19.82 15.44
CA LEU A 129 22.96 18.77 15.37
C LEU A 129 22.91 18.07 16.73
N THR A 130 22.00 18.49 17.59
CA THR A 130 21.72 17.83 18.86
C THR A 130 20.56 16.88 18.72
N ASN A 131 20.67 15.68 19.28
CA ASN A 131 19.52 14.78 19.41
C ASN A 131 18.55 15.37 20.44
N SER A 132 17.35 15.72 20.00
CA SER A 132 16.27 16.17 20.89
C SER A 132 15.57 15.00 21.61
N LEU A 133 15.97 13.77 21.30
CA LEU A 133 15.42 12.54 21.87
C LEU A 133 16.56 11.68 22.41
N ASP A 134 16.51 11.40 23.72
CA ASP A 134 17.37 10.41 24.35
C ASP A 134 16.61 9.10 24.47
N VAL A 135 17.26 7.99 24.08
CA VAL A 135 16.73 6.65 24.29
C VAL A 135 17.26 6.14 25.62
N ILE A 136 16.36 5.93 26.56
CA ILE A 136 16.68 5.34 27.87
C ILE A 136 16.21 3.88 27.83
N GLU A 137 17.14 2.95 28.02
CA GLU A 137 16.83 1.55 28.20
C GLU A 137 16.39 1.32 29.65
N VAL A 138 15.13 0.92 29.83
CA VAL A 138 14.57 0.60 31.15
C VAL A 138 14.41 -0.89 31.24
N HIS A 139 15.19 -1.52 32.12
CA HIS A 139 14.96 -2.92 32.50
C HIS A 139 13.82 -2.99 33.51
N MET A 140 12.73 -3.63 33.10
CA MET A 140 11.61 -3.94 33.96
C MET A 140 11.57 -5.44 34.21
N GLU A 141 11.26 -5.82 35.47
CA GLU A 141 10.94 -7.20 35.78
C GLU A 141 9.62 -7.60 35.10
N GLU A 142 9.51 -8.87 34.71
CA GLU A 142 8.26 -9.35 34.14
C GLU A 142 7.11 -9.14 35.15
N PRO A 143 5.96 -8.56 34.71
CA PRO A 143 4.85 -8.33 35.61
C PRO A 143 4.32 -9.65 36.20
N SER A 144 4.15 -9.68 37.51
CA SER A 144 3.58 -10.81 38.22
C SER A 144 2.09 -10.57 38.49
N LEU A 145 1.34 -11.65 38.80
CA LEU A 145 -0.08 -11.56 39.15
C LEU A 145 -0.35 -10.78 40.46
N ASP A 146 0.70 -10.49 41.22
CA ASP A 146 0.63 -9.78 42.51
C ASP A 146 0.93 -8.28 42.35
N ASP A 147 1.24 -7.80 41.14
CA ASP A 147 1.45 -6.39 40.83
C ASP A 147 0.09 -5.68 40.70
N THR A 148 -0.38 -5.07 41.80
CA THR A 148 -1.62 -4.29 41.88
C THR A 148 -1.33 -2.82 42.11
#